data_748b1b3651bacb0858f7dd2a5bd43641
#
_entry.id   748b1b3651bacb0858f7dd2a5bd43641
#
_cell.length_a   1.000
_cell.length_b   1.000
_cell.length_c   1.000
_cell.angle_alpha   90.00
_cell.angle_beta   90.00
_cell.angle_gamma   90.00
#
_symmetry.space_group_name_H-M   'P 1'
#
loop_
_entity.id
_entity.type
_entity.pdbx_description
1 polymer ?
#
loop_
_entity_poly.entity_id
_entity_poly.type
_entity_poly.pdbx_seq_one_letter_code
_entity_poly.pdbx_strand_id
1 'polypeptide(L)'
;MTYLYYKTSSTGTIKPNEKTINQWKHLAEKKHWRITQLPNGFYQTECLNPDNGTEWHDVTRRETIEGAESAINGSVTHFSSKLEATKGPKVVKTFE
;
A
#
# COMPACT_ATOMS: atom_id res chain seq x y z
N MET A 1 -24.67 -18.23 -12.37
CA MET A 1 -24.29 -18.35 -11.97
C MET A 1 -23.86 -18.30 -11.78
N THR A 2 -23.83 -18.22 -11.65
CA THR A 2 -23.31 -18.34 -11.10
C THR A 2 -22.57 -18.35 -10.89
N TYR A 3 -22.35 -18.35 -10.73
CA TYR A 3 -21.59 -18.63 -10.22
C TYR A 3 -20.96 -18.49 -10.02
N LEU A 4 -20.87 -18.50 -9.95
CA LEU A 4 -20.20 -18.66 -9.41
C LEU A 4 -19.56 -18.53 -9.33
N TYR A 5 -19.39 -18.49 -9.33
CA TYR A 5 -18.78 -18.68 -8.77
C TYR A 5 -18.42 -18.46 -8.34
N TYR A 6 -18.35 -18.53 -8.20
CA TYR A 6 -17.86 -18.74 -7.40
C TYR A 6 -17.29 -18.98 -6.95
N LYS A 7 -17.20 -19.17 -6.78
CA LYS A 7 -16.53 -19.64 -6.16
C LYS A 7 -15.80 -19.72 -5.96
N THR A 8 -15.54 -19.81 -5.94
CA THR A 8 -14.73 -20.13 -5.57
C THR A 8 -14.07 -20.15 -5.33
N SER A 9 -13.91 -20.11 -5.10
CA SER A 9 -13.22 -20.33 -4.69
C SER A 9 -12.63 -20.23 -4.27
N SER A 10 -12.51 -20.55 -3.82
CA SER A 10 -11.76 -20.50 -3.41
C SER A 10 -11.07 -20.24 -3.36
N THR A 11 -11.09 -20.22 -3.71
CA THR A 11 -10.29 -20.02 -3.88
C THR A 11 -9.73 -19.08 -3.68
N GLY A 12 -9.76 -18.93 -4.13
CA GLY A 12 -8.82 -17.93 -4.27
C GLY A 12 -8.78 -16.95 -3.18
N THR A 13 -9.28 -17.29 -2.19
CA THR A 13 -9.33 -16.42 -1.04
C THR A 13 -8.21 -16.77 -0.07
N ILE A 14 -6.99 -16.80 -0.59
CA ILE A 14 -5.84 -16.88 0.30
C ILE A 14 -5.70 -15.51 0.93
N LYS A 15 -6.04 -15.42 2.19
CA LYS A 15 -5.87 -14.18 2.93
C LYS A 15 -4.39 -14.00 3.26
N PRO A 16 -3.85 -12.78 3.16
CA PRO A 16 -2.50 -12.53 3.62
C PRO A 16 -2.39 -12.87 5.10
N ASN A 17 -1.21 -13.31 5.51
CA ASN A 17 -0.99 -13.60 6.92
C ASN A 17 -0.92 -12.29 7.72
N GLU A 18 -0.93 -12.42 9.04
CA GLU A 18 -0.94 -11.26 9.91
C GLU A 18 0.28 -10.38 9.71
N LYS A 19 1.44 -10.97 9.47
CA LYS A 19 2.66 -10.21 9.23
C LYS A 19 2.53 -9.32 7.99
N THR A 20 1.99 -9.85 6.92
CA THR A 20 1.78 -9.10 5.68
C THR A 20 0.79 -7.97 5.90
N ILE A 21 -0.30 -8.24 6.61
CA ILE A 21 -1.30 -7.21 6.90
C ILE A 21 -0.68 -6.10 7.73
N ASN A 22 0.15 -6.43 8.71
CA ASN A 22 0.83 -5.44 9.54
C ASN A 22 1.80 -4.60 8.72
N GLN A 23 2.49 -5.21 7.75
CA GLN A 23 3.36 -4.47 6.84
C GLN A 23 2.56 -3.47 6.00
N TRP A 24 1.40 -3.89 5.49
CA TRP A 24 0.56 -3.00 4.70
C TRP A 24 0.02 -1.85 5.54
N LYS A 25 -0.37 -2.10 6.79
CA LYS A 25 -0.82 -1.05 7.71
C LYS A 25 0.29 -0.02 7.93
N HIS A 26 1.51 -0.49 8.11
CA HIS A 26 2.66 0.37 8.29
C HIS A 26 2.88 1.26 7.04
N LEU A 27 2.85 0.65 5.86
CA LEU A 27 3.13 1.35 4.61
C LEU A 27 1.96 2.23 4.16
N ALA A 28 0.77 2.03 4.71
CA ALA A 28 -0.39 2.86 4.41
C ALA A 28 -0.38 4.15 5.21
N GLU A 29 0.57 4.36 6.12
CA GLU A 29 0.66 5.57 6.93
C GLU A 29 1.74 6.48 6.37
N LYS A 30 1.33 7.68 5.95
CA LYS A 30 2.25 8.62 5.31
C LYS A 30 3.41 9.03 6.22
N LYS A 31 3.22 8.99 7.54
CA LYS A 31 4.28 9.33 8.49
C LYS A 31 5.47 8.37 8.44
N HIS A 32 5.29 7.20 7.83
CA HIS A 32 6.37 6.24 7.65
C HIS A 32 7.12 6.44 6.33
N TRP A 33 6.89 7.53 5.66
CA TRP A 33 7.54 7.89 4.40
C TRP A 33 8.24 9.23 4.55
N ARG A 34 9.30 9.40 3.78
CA ARG A 34 10.01 10.68 3.73
C ARG A 34 10.63 10.89 2.36
N ILE A 35 11.06 12.11 2.11
CA ILE A 35 11.75 12.48 0.88
C ILE A 35 13.14 12.97 1.25
N THR A 36 14.15 12.42 0.59
CA THR A 36 15.54 12.81 0.77
C THR A 36 16.06 13.40 -0.53
N GLN A 37 16.62 14.59 -0.49
CA GLN A 37 17.26 15.16 -1.68
C GLN A 37 18.67 14.59 -1.81
N LEU A 38 18.96 14.02 -2.97
CA LEU A 38 20.26 13.42 -3.25
C LEU A 38 21.24 14.49 -3.76
N PRO A 39 22.55 14.22 -3.67
CA PRO A 39 23.54 15.19 -4.15
C PRO A 39 23.39 15.58 -5.61
N ASN A 40 22.81 14.69 -6.45
CA ASN A 40 22.58 14.99 -7.86
C ASN A 40 21.31 15.84 -8.09
N GLY A 41 20.62 16.24 -7.02
CA GLY A 41 19.42 17.06 -7.13
C GLY A 41 18.12 16.31 -7.21
N PHE A 42 18.17 14.99 -7.35
CA PHE A 42 16.95 14.18 -7.38
C PHE A 42 16.37 14.04 -5.98
N TYR A 43 15.08 13.76 -5.94
CA TYR A 43 14.35 13.53 -4.69
C TYR A 43 14.00 12.05 -4.58
N GLN A 44 14.50 11.42 -3.53
CA GLN A 44 14.31 10.00 -3.29
C GLN A 44 13.22 9.79 -2.26
N THR A 45 12.20 9.00 -2.61
CA THR A 45 11.19 8.60 -1.63
C THR A 45 11.73 7.42 -0.84
N GLU A 46 11.50 7.44 0.46
CA GLU A 46 11.97 6.38 1.35
C GLU A 46 10.87 5.99 2.30
N CYS A 47 10.80 4.71 2.61
CA CYS A 47 9.85 4.22 3.62
C CYS A 47 10.61 3.59 4.78
N LEU A 48 10.03 3.72 5.96
CA LEU A 48 10.59 3.12 7.16
C LEU A 48 10.35 1.61 7.09
N ASN A 49 11.39 0.83 7.42
CA ASN A 49 11.30 -0.62 7.38
C ASN A 49 10.18 -1.11 8.30
N PRO A 50 9.17 -1.83 7.79
CA PRO A 50 8.06 -2.28 8.63
C PRO A 50 8.46 -3.36 9.64
N ASP A 51 9.61 -4.02 9.45
CA ASP A 51 10.02 -5.08 10.35
C ASP A 51 10.76 -4.56 11.59
N ASN A 52 11.67 -3.59 11.41
CA ASN A 52 12.45 -3.09 12.54
C ASN A 52 12.13 -1.64 12.93
N GLY A 53 11.47 -0.88 12.05
CA GLY A 53 11.05 0.48 12.37
C GLY A 53 12.18 1.49 12.53
N THR A 54 13.40 1.15 12.14
CA THR A 54 14.54 2.04 12.33
C THR A 54 15.29 2.37 11.04
N GLU A 55 15.21 1.50 10.03
CA GLU A 55 15.93 1.68 8.77
C GLU A 55 15.01 2.24 7.70
N TRP A 56 15.56 3.14 6.88
CA TRP A 56 14.83 3.71 5.76
C TRP A 56 15.28 3.04 4.46
N HIS A 57 14.32 2.63 3.65
CA HIS A 57 14.57 1.98 2.37
C HIS A 57 14.15 2.90 1.24
N ASP A 58 15.01 3.04 0.23
CA ASP A 58 14.65 3.82 -0.95
C ASP A 58 13.65 3.06 -1.80
N VAL A 59 12.69 3.82 -2.36
CA VAL A 59 11.62 3.23 -3.16
C VAL A 59 11.64 3.78 -4.59
N THR A 60 11.63 5.12 -4.75
CA THR A 60 11.65 5.73 -6.08
C THR A 60 12.51 6.98 -6.05
N ARG A 61 12.85 7.47 -7.26
CA ARG A 61 13.53 8.75 -7.43
C ARG A 61 12.76 9.59 -8.42
N ARG A 62 12.63 10.87 -8.10
CA ARG A 62 11.90 11.81 -8.94
C ARG A 62 12.72 13.09 -9.09
N GLU A 63 12.47 13.84 -10.16
CA GLU A 63 13.20 15.07 -10.43
C GLU A 63 12.68 16.25 -9.62
N THR A 64 11.45 16.17 -9.11
CA THR A 64 10.84 17.25 -8.36
C THR A 64 10.30 16.74 -7.05
N ILE A 65 10.17 17.66 -6.08
CA ILE A 65 9.60 17.31 -4.78
C ILE A 65 8.12 16.96 -4.93
N GLU A 66 7.42 17.63 -5.84
CA GLU A 66 6.01 17.35 -6.12
C GLU A 66 5.85 15.94 -6.69
N GLY A 67 6.76 15.52 -7.57
CA GLY A 67 6.75 14.18 -8.12
C GLY A 67 7.01 13.13 -7.05
N ALA A 68 7.93 13.39 -6.14
CA ALA A 68 8.23 12.49 -5.04
C ALA A 68 7.03 12.39 -4.09
N GLU A 69 6.40 13.52 -3.79
CA GLU A 69 5.23 13.52 -2.91
C GLU A 69 4.07 12.75 -3.54
N SER A 70 3.88 12.93 -4.85
CA SER A 70 2.84 12.20 -5.59
C SER A 70 3.10 10.70 -5.55
N ALA A 71 4.36 10.28 -5.67
CA ALA A 71 4.73 8.87 -5.59
C ALA A 71 4.41 8.29 -4.21
N ILE A 72 4.69 9.04 -3.14
CA ILE A 72 4.37 8.61 -1.78
C ILE A 72 2.85 8.47 -1.61
N ASN A 73 2.09 9.48 -2.06
CA ASN A 73 0.64 9.45 -1.96
C ASN A 73 0.06 8.25 -2.71
N GLY A 74 0.62 7.93 -3.88
CA GLY A 74 0.21 6.76 -4.64
C GLY A 74 0.48 5.46 -3.88
N SER A 75 1.64 5.35 -3.25
CA SER A 75 1.99 4.17 -2.46
C SER A 75 1.08 4.01 -1.26
N VAL A 76 0.84 5.09 -0.52
CA VAL A 76 -0.05 5.08 0.65
C VAL A 76 -1.46 4.63 0.23
N THR A 77 -1.98 5.19 -0.86
CA THR A 77 -3.29 4.82 -1.37
C THR A 77 -3.32 3.35 -1.78
N HIS A 78 -2.27 2.88 -2.43
CA HIS A 78 -2.18 1.48 -2.87
C HIS A 78 -2.28 0.53 -1.68
N PHE A 79 -1.51 0.77 -0.61
CA PHE A 79 -1.54 -0.12 0.55
C PHE A 79 -2.86 0.01 1.32
N SER A 80 -3.44 1.20 1.38
CA SER A 80 -4.75 1.39 1.99
C SER A 80 -5.82 0.58 1.25
N SER A 81 -5.76 0.58 -0.09
CA SER A 81 -6.71 -0.18 -0.91
C SER A 81 -6.55 -1.68 -0.69
N LYS A 82 -5.30 -2.14 -0.55
CA LYS A 82 -5.05 -3.56 -0.27
C LYS A 82 -5.65 -3.96 1.07
N LEU A 83 -5.53 -3.11 2.09
CA LEU A 83 -6.11 -3.38 3.39
C LEU A 83 -7.64 -3.45 3.32
N GLU A 84 -8.25 -2.53 2.57
CA GLU A 84 -9.71 -2.54 2.38
C GLU A 84 -10.15 -3.85 1.73
N ALA A 85 -9.40 -4.32 0.74
CA ALA A 85 -9.72 -5.55 0.04
C ALA A 85 -9.67 -6.78 0.97
N THR A 86 -8.84 -6.75 2.01
CA THR A 86 -8.75 -7.88 2.94
C THR A 86 -9.97 -8.00 3.85
N LYS A 87 -10.80 -6.96 3.91
CA LYS A 87 -12.01 -6.98 4.74
C LYS A 87 -13.16 -7.72 4.06
N GLY A 88 -12.93 -8.19 2.83
CA GLY A 88 -13.93 -8.92 2.09
C GLY A 88 -14.95 -8.01 1.41
N PRO A 89 -15.96 -8.62 0.77
CA PRO A 89 -16.96 -7.81 0.07
C PRO A 89 -17.82 -7.01 1.03
N LYS A 90 -18.24 -5.85 0.57
CA LYS A 90 -19.15 -5.01 1.34
C LYS A 90 -20.24 -4.49 0.41
N VAL A 91 -21.43 -4.35 0.97
CA VAL A 91 -22.56 -3.80 0.22
C VAL A 91 -22.41 -2.27 0.22
N VAL A 92 -22.27 -1.70 -0.98
CA VAL A 92 -22.13 -0.24 -1.12
C VAL A 92 -23.45 0.41 -1.54
N LYS A 93 -24.40 -0.39 -2.02
CA LYS A 93 -25.70 0.15 -2.43
C LYS A 93 -26.71 -0.99 -2.54
N THR A 94 -27.93 -0.72 -2.07
CA THR A 94 -29.04 -1.66 -2.15
C THR A 94 -30.20 -1.02 -2.90
N PHE A 95 -30.85 -1.81 -3.76
CA PHE A 95 -32.01 -1.34 -4.54
C PHE A 95 -33.24 -2.12 -4.14
N GLU A 96 -34.38 -1.46 -4.10
CA GLU A 96 -35.68 -2.12 -3.84
C GLU A 96 -36.43 -2.35 -5.12
#